data_0407623321035c82ae8cd0f3ae5220dc
#
_entry.id   0407623321035c82ae8cd0f3ae5220dc
#
_cell.length_a   1.000
_cell.length_b   1.000
_cell.length_c   1.000
_cell.angle_alpha   90.00
_cell.angle_beta   90.00
_cell.angle_gamma   90.00
#
_symmetry.space_group_name_H-M   'P 1'
#
loop_
_entity.id
_entity.type
_entity.pdbx_description
1 polymer ?
#
loop_
_entity_poly.entity_id
_entity_poly.type
_entity_poly.pdbx_seq_one_letter_code
_entity_poly.pdbx_strand_id
1 'polypeptide(L)'
;MVKSSKINVGITVGDPNGIGIEIILKSLSNFSLFHECNFIIYASTSLIEKQKKHFQIDTPPLKKIDSEEDLSDTQINVKEVFSNSQFNFGESDKELSELGILSLKEATKAIKDNKIDILVTAPINKDLSFSESFKYTGHTDFLKNYFKTSPLMLMISEELKIALLTDHIPIKDVSNAIDQDFVEQKIKALETSLINDFHIKKPKIAVLAVNPHAGDNGVIGNEDQSIITPAINSFNGTTSSINGPFSADTFFVNENYKKYDGVIASYHDQGLIPFKTISFGKGVNFTAGLPVVRTSPDHGTGFDIAGKGIADHTSFTNAIKLGLQVFKLRNNLD
;
A
#
# COMPACT_ATOMS: atom_id res chain seq x y z
N MET A 1 1.14 -1.69 36.51
CA MET A 1 1.68 -1.50 35.16
C MET A 1 0.76 -2.25 34.20
N VAL A 2 -0.04 -1.56 33.40
CA VAL A 2 -0.82 -2.19 32.33
C VAL A 2 0.21 -2.72 31.34
N LYS A 3 0.26 -4.03 31.12
CA LYS A 3 1.05 -4.64 30.05
C LYS A 3 0.55 -3.98 28.75
N SER A 4 1.36 -3.14 28.12
CA SER A 4 1.06 -2.65 26.78
C SER A 4 0.87 -3.90 25.91
N SER A 5 -0.35 -4.13 25.46
CA SER A 5 -0.61 -5.23 24.53
C SER A 5 0.16 -4.94 23.26
N LYS A 6 0.95 -5.91 22.76
CA LYS A 6 1.65 -5.76 21.47
C LYS A 6 0.65 -5.50 20.35
N ILE A 7 1.09 -4.80 19.34
CA ILE A 7 0.29 -4.50 18.14
C ILE A 7 0.18 -5.77 17.29
N ASN A 8 -1.02 -6.16 16.91
CA ASN A 8 -1.29 -7.35 16.11
C ASN A 8 -1.24 -7.00 14.61
N VAL A 9 -0.24 -7.51 13.91
CA VAL A 9 -0.04 -7.30 12.47
C VAL A 9 -0.49 -8.52 11.70
N GLY A 10 -1.60 -8.39 10.97
CA GLY A 10 -2.09 -9.43 10.04
C GLY A 10 -1.41 -9.31 8.69
N ILE A 11 -0.95 -10.43 8.16
CA ILE A 11 -0.21 -10.52 6.91
C ILE A 11 -0.93 -11.48 5.96
N THR A 12 -1.20 -11.03 4.72
CA THR A 12 -1.70 -11.91 3.66
C THR A 12 -0.55 -12.39 2.79
N VAL A 13 -0.61 -13.64 2.33
CA VAL A 13 0.51 -14.27 1.61
C VAL A 13 0.60 -13.89 0.12
N GLY A 14 -0.47 -13.31 -0.44
CA GLY A 14 -0.54 -13.06 -1.87
C GLY A 14 -0.57 -14.34 -2.70
N ASP A 15 -0.04 -14.28 -3.92
CA ASP A 15 0.05 -15.45 -4.78
C ASP A 15 1.17 -16.39 -4.31
N PRO A 16 0.87 -17.66 -3.96
CA PRO A 16 1.88 -18.63 -3.48
C PRO A 16 3.01 -18.93 -4.47
N ASN A 17 2.77 -18.71 -5.77
CA ASN A 17 3.75 -18.94 -6.84
C ASN A 17 4.67 -17.74 -7.07
N GLY A 18 4.39 -16.61 -6.44
CA GLY A 18 5.19 -15.39 -6.49
C GLY A 18 6.21 -15.28 -5.36
N ILE A 19 6.75 -14.07 -5.22
CA ILE A 19 7.76 -13.74 -4.20
C ILE A 19 7.14 -13.41 -2.82
N GLY A 20 5.80 -13.43 -2.69
CA GLY A 20 5.09 -12.95 -1.49
C GLY A 20 5.58 -13.59 -0.20
N ILE A 21 5.61 -14.92 -0.12
CA ILE A 21 6.04 -15.65 1.08
C ILE A 21 7.56 -15.47 1.33
N GLU A 22 8.38 -15.42 0.28
CA GLU A 22 9.83 -15.15 0.42
C GLU A 22 10.10 -13.82 1.11
N ILE A 23 9.47 -12.73 0.65
CA ILE A 23 9.67 -11.39 1.23
C ILE A 23 9.10 -11.28 2.64
N ILE A 24 7.99 -11.98 2.95
CA ILE A 24 7.43 -12.07 4.31
C ILE A 24 8.44 -12.74 5.24
N LEU A 25 8.93 -13.91 4.89
CA LEU A 25 9.88 -14.66 5.72
C LEU A 25 11.18 -13.90 5.95
N LYS A 26 11.74 -13.28 4.90
CA LYS A 26 12.93 -12.42 5.00
C LYS A 26 12.69 -11.21 5.91
N SER A 27 11.53 -10.58 5.84
CA SER A 27 11.18 -9.45 6.73
C SER A 27 11.03 -9.89 8.17
N LEU A 28 10.43 -11.05 8.42
CA LEU A 28 10.20 -11.59 9.75
C LEU A 28 11.44 -12.32 10.34
N SER A 29 12.54 -12.46 9.59
CA SER A 29 13.84 -12.84 10.15
C SER A 29 14.44 -11.76 11.05
N ASN A 30 13.93 -10.53 10.98
CA ASN A 30 14.30 -9.46 11.90
C ASN A 30 13.57 -9.59 13.25
N PHE A 31 14.22 -10.24 14.22
CA PHE A 31 13.66 -10.50 15.54
C PHE A 31 13.30 -9.22 16.33
N SER A 32 13.89 -8.07 16.01
CA SER A 32 13.59 -6.82 16.72
C SER A 32 12.13 -6.36 16.55
N LEU A 33 11.50 -6.69 15.43
CA LEU A 33 10.09 -6.36 15.19
C LEU A 33 9.14 -7.04 16.18
N PHE A 34 9.54 -8.20 16.74
CA PHE A 34 8.73 -8.96 17.72
C PHE A 34 8.70 -8.33 19.12
N HIS A 35 9.51 -7.31 19.37
CA HIS A 35 9.41 -6.58 20.64
C HIS A 35 8.12 -5.77 20.76
N GLU A 36 7.63 -5.23 19.63
CA GLU A 36 6.46 -4.35 19.58
C GLU A 36 5.20 -5.05 19.03
N CYS A 37 5.39 -6.12 18.24
CA CYS A 37 4.31 -6.72 17.45
C CYS A 37 4.15 -8.21 17.68
N ASN A 38 2.91 -8.68 17.50
CA ASN A 38 2.60 -10.05 17.14
C ASN A 38 2.31 -10.13 15.65
N PHE A 39 2.88 -11.11 14.96
CA PHE A 39 2.65 -11.32 13.53
C PHE A 39 1.74 -12.51 13.32
N ILE A 40 0.70 -12.33 12.49
CA ILE A 40 -0.30 -13.35 12.15
C ILE A 40 -0.35 -13.49 10.64
N ILE A 41 0.15 -14.60 10.10
CA ILE A 41 0.06 -14.92 8.67
C ILE A 41 -1.21 -15.70 8.42
N TYR A 42 -2.06 -15.22 7.52
CA TYR A 42 -3.30 -15.89 7.09
C TYR A 42 -2.99 -16.83 5.93
N ALA A 43 -2.71 -18.11 6.23
CA ALA A 43 -2.25 -19.08 5.22
C ALA A 43 -2.44 -20.53 5.69
N SER A 44 -1.83 -21.47 4.97
CA SER A 44 -1.55 -22.83 5.43
C SER A 44 -0.17 -22.87 6.10
N THR A 45 -0.09 -23.38 7.32
CA THR A 45 1.18 -23.57 8.04
C THR A 45 2.15 -24.44 7.24
N SER A 46 1.65 -25.52 6.61
CA SER A 46 2.45 -26.41 5.79
C SER A 46 3.01 -25.71 4.54
N LEU A 47 2.26 -24.78 3.93
CA LEU A 47 2.75 -23.97 2.81
C LEU A 47 3.94 -23.10 3.23
N ILE A 48 3.79 -22.38 4.35
CA ILE A 48 4.85 -21.51 4.86
C ILE A 48 6.10 -22.31 5.23
N GLU A 49 5.94 -23.46 5.92
CA GLU A 49 7.06 -24.32 6.29
C GLU A 49 7.83 -24.85 5.07
N LYS A 50 7.11 -25.29 4.02
CA LYS A 50 7.74 -25.78 2.79
C LYS A 50 8.56 -24.69 2.09
N GLN A 51 8.01 -23.48 1.96
CA GLN A 51 8.73 -22.36 1.35
C GLN A 51 9.88 -21.87 2.24
N LYS A 52 9.69 -21.80 3.58
CA LYS A 52 10.77 -21.52 4.52
C LYS A 52 11.95 -22.50 4.36
N LYS A 53 11.64 -23.80 4.24
CA LYS A 53 12.67 -24.83 3.99
C LYS A 53 13.34 -24.66 2.63
N HIS A 54 12.57 -24.35 1.58
CA HIS A 54 13.11 -24.12 0.24
C HIS A 54 14.13 -22.98 0.22
N PHE A 55 13.78 -21.84 0.83
CA PHE A 55 14.64 -20.67 0.85
C PHE A 55 15.73 -20.70 1.94
N GLN A 56 15.69 -21.67 2.86
CA GLN A 56 16.61 -21.79 3.99
C GLN A 56 16.67 -20.51 4.84
N ILE A 57 15.52 -19.82 5.00
CA ILE A 57 15.45 -18.58 5.78
C ILE A 57 15.28 -18.93 7.26
N ASP A 58 16.14 -18.37 8.12
CA ASP A 58 16.00 -18.46 9.56
C ASP A 58 15.01 -17.39 10.06
N THR A 59 13.97 -17.86 10.73
CA THR A 59 12.92 -17.01 11.33
C THR A 59 12.52 -17.59 12.68
N PRO A 60 11.82 -16.82 13.53
CA PRO A 60 11.13 -17.43 14.68
C PRO A 60 10.31 -18.65 14.28
N PRO A 61 10.11 -19.61 15.18
CA PRO A 61 9.27 -20.79 14.91
C PRO A 61 7.86 -20.39 14.49
N LEU A 62 7.23 -21.23 13.66
CA LEU A 62 5.82 -21.06 13.32
C LEU A 62 4.93 -21.67 14.42
N LYS A 63 3.87 -20.97 14.79
CA LYS A 63 2.81 -21.48 15.68
C LYS A 63 1.49 -21.46 14.92
N LYS A 64 0.90 -22.63 14.68
CA LYS A 64 -0.48 -22.71 14.20
C LYS A 64 -1.42 -22.24 15.30
N ILE A 65 -2.35 -21.36 14.95
CA ILE A 65 -3.39 -20.86 15.85
C ILE A 65 -4.79 -21.11 15.30
N ASP A 66 -5.73 -21.37 16.18
CA ASP A 66 -7.14 -21.53 15.86
C ASP A 66 -7.91 -20.22 16.04
N SER A 67 -7.40 -19.33 16.89
CA SER A 67 -7.98 -18.01 17.15
C SER A 67 -6.88 -16.96 17.34
N GLU A 68 -7.17 -15.71 16.97
CA GLU A 68 -6.30 -14.55 17.23
C GLU A 68 -6.24 -14.18 18.73
N GLU A 69 -6.92 -14.93 19.60
CA GLU A 69 -6.81 -14.82 21.06
C GLU A 69 -5.67 -15.67 21.63
N ASP A 70 -5.18 -16.67 20.85
CA ASP A 70 -4.09 -17.58 21.25
C ASP A 70 -2.76 -17.19 20.57
N LEU A 71 -2.33 -15.95 20.69
CA LEU A 71 -1.09 -15.49 20.06
C LEU A 71 0.14 -15.86 20.90
N SER A 72 1.21 -16.23 20.21
CA SER A 72 2.56 -16.21 20.76
C SER A 72 3.21 -14.87 20.46
N ASP A 73 3.88 -14.29 21.44
CA ASP A 73 4.61 -13.03 21.33
C ASP A 73 6.08 -13.20 20.90
N THR A 74 6.52 -14.44 20.67
CA THR A 74 7.87 -14.82 20.26
C THR A 74 7.93 -15.69 19.01
N GLN A 75 6.78 -16.09 18.48
CA GLN A 75 6.67 -16.95 17.31
C GLN A 75 5.87 -16.25 16.20
N ILE A 76 6.02 -16.70 14.96
CA ILE A 76 5.15 -16.31 13.86
C ILE A 76 3.86 -17.11 13.98
N ASN A 77 2.76 -16.43 14.28
CA ASN A 77 1.46 -17.08 14.35
C ASN A 77 0.94 -17.32 12.94
N VAL A 78 0.40 -18.48 12.65
CA VAL A 78 -0.22 -18.81 11.37
C VAL A 78 -1.66 -19.19 11.61
N LYS A 79 -2.58 -18.36 11.14
CA LYS A 79 -4.01 -18.63 11.11
C LYS A 79 -4.30 -19.48 9.88
N GLU A 80 -4.70 -20.74 10.11
CA GLU A 80 -5.03 -21.65 9.02
C GLU A 80 -6.31 -21.20 8.30
N VAL A 81 -6.19 -20.79 7.03
CA VAL A 81 -7.33 -20.33 6.22
C VAL A 81 -7.58 -21.24 5.00
N PHE A 82 -6.63 -22.11 4.71
CA PHE A 82 -6.73 -23.19 3.73
C PHE A 82 -5.70 -24.28 4.06
N SER A 83 -5.90 -25.50 3.59
CA SER A 83 -5.00 -26.64 3.83
C SER A 83 -4.03 -26.93 2.69
N ASN A 84 -4.21 -26.31 1.51
CA ASN A 84 -3.33 -26.53 0.37
C ASN A 84 -1.91 -26.02 0.66
N SER A 85 -0.91 -26.81 0.32
CA SER A 85 0.51 -26.50 0.52
C SER A 85 1.34 -26.69 -0.77
N GLN A 86 0.69 -26.70 -1.92
CA GLN A 86 1.32 -26.78 -3.23
C GLN A 86 1.72 -25.36 -3.71
N PHE A 87 2.78 -25.32 -4.49
CA PHE A 87 3.24 -24.13 -5.19
C PHE A 87 4.17 -24.54 -6.35
N ASN A 88 4.15 -23.75 -7.41
CA ASN A 88 5.02 -23.87 -8.57
C ASN A 88 5.55 -22.49 -8.91
N PHE A 89 6.72 -22.14 -8.40
CA PHE A 89 7.29 -20.80 -8.52
C PHE A 89 7.34 -20.29 -9.97
N GLY A 90 6.85 -19.06 -10.17
CA GLY A 90 6.85 -18.39 -11.46
C GLY A 90 5.76 -18.87 -12.43
N GLU A 91 4.94 -19.85 -12.05
CA GLU A 91 3.87 -20.36 -12.89
C GLU A 91 2.53 -19.69 -12.56
N SER A 92 1.78 -19.39 -13.62
CA SER A 92 0.42 -18.86 -13.51
C SER A 92 -0.55 -20.01 -13.26
N ASP A 93 -1.11 -20.09 -12.06
CA ASP A 93 -2.08 -21.11 -11.63
C ASP A 93 -3.27 -20.42 -10.93
N LYS A 94 -4.46 -20.61 -11.48
CA LYS A 94 -5.67 -19.97 -10.98
C LYS A 94 -6.08 -20.48 -9.60
N GLU A 95 -6.00 -21.80 -9.37
CA GLU A 95 -6.40 -22.39 -8.08
C GLU A 95 -5.46 -21.95 -6.96
N LEU A 96 -4.16 -21.85 -7.24
CA LEU A 96 -3.18 -21.35 -6.28
C LEU A 96 -3.32 -19.84 -6.06
N SER A 97 -3.61 -19.06 -7.10
CA SER A 97 -3.86 -17.62 -6.97
C SER A 97 -5.11 -17.32 -6.11
N GLU A 98 -6.13 -18.20 -6.13
CA GLU A 98 -7.32 -18.08 -5.27
C GLU A 98 -6.98 -18.22 -3.77
N LEU A 99 -5.89 -18.92 -3.40
CA LEU A 99 -5.43 -18.99 -2.02
C LEU A 99 -5.00 -17.63 -1.48
N GLY A 100 -4.38 -16.79 -2.32
CA GLY A 100 -4.05 -15.41 -1.98
C GLY A 100 -5.30 -14.57 -1.71
N ILE A 101 -6.39 -14.83 -2.44
CA ILE A 101 -7.68 -14.17 -2.22
C ILE A 101 -8.35 -14.64 -0.93
N LEU A 102 -8.29 -15.94 -0.60
CA LEU A 102 -8.78 -16.45 0.68
C LEU A 102 -8.02 -15.81 1.84
N SER A 103 -6.70 -15.74 1.75
CA SER A 103 -5.84 -15.05 2.72
C SER A 103 -6.27 -13.59 2.90
N LEU A 104 -6.50 -12.85 1.81
CA LEU A 104 -6.95 -11.47 1.84
C LEU A 104 -8.32 -11.31 2.50
N LYS A 105 -9.29 -12.13 2.15
CA LYS A 105 -10.65 -12.07 2.69
C LYS A 105 -10.66 -12.30 4.21
N GLU A 106 -9.96 -13.34 4.68
CA GLU A 106 -9.93 -13.67 6.11
C GLU A 106 -9.18 -12.61 6.92
N ALA A 107 -8.03 -12.12 6.44
CA ALA A 107 -7.32 -11.04 7.12
C ALA A 107 -8.13 -9.71 7.12
N THR A 108 -8.88 -9.43 6.04
CA THR A 108 -9.76 -8.25 5.97
C THR A 108 -10.93 -8.36 6.94
N LYS A 109 -11.47 -9.57 7.11
CA LYS A 109 -12.48 -9.82 8.15
C LYS A 109 -11.90 -9.62 9.55
N ALA A 110 -10.71 -10.16 9.81
CA ALA A 110 -10.06 -10.04 11.10
C ALA A 110 -9.78 -8.57 11.51
N ILE A 111 -9.32 -7.72 10.57
CA ILE A 111 -9.10 -6.30 10.88
C ILE A 111 -10.42 -5.55 11.10
N LYS A 112 -11.47 -5.88 10.36
CA LYS A 112 -12.80 -5.30 10.58
C LYS A 112 -13.37 -5.68 11.96
N ASP A 113 -13.11 -6.91 12.40
CA ASP A 113 -13.56 -7.45 13.69
C ASP A 113 -12.62 -7.07 14.86
N ASN A 114 -11.64 -6.18 14.62
CA ASN A 114 -10.63 -5.73 15.59
C ASN A 114 -9.80 -6.87 16.23
N LYS A 115 -9.58 -7.94 15.47
CA LYS A 115 -8.70 -9.05 15.86
C LYS A 115 -7.23 -8.78 15.54
N ILE A 116 -7.00 -7.95 14.54
CA ILE A 116 -5.69 -7.40 14.17
C ILE A 116 -5.81 -5.88 14.05
N ASP A 117 -4.68 -5.18 14.25
CA ASP A 117 -4.59 -3.73 14.28
C ASP A 117 -4.13 -3.15 12.94
N ILE A 118 -3.31 -3.91 12.21
CA ILE A 118 -2.70 -3.52 10.95
C ILE A 118 -2.82 -4.65 9.95
N LEU A 119 -3.13 -4.33 8.70
CA LEU A 119 -3.17 -5.25 7.58
C LEU A 119 -2.01 -4.96 6.62
N VAL A 120 -1.08 -5.91 6.47
CA VAL A 120 -0.01 -5.85 5.47
C VAL A 120 -0.27 -6.91 4.40
N THR A 121 -0.37 -6.49 3.14
CA THR A 121 -0.75 -7.42 2.06
C THR A 121 0.41 -7.69 1.12
N ALA A 122 0.73 -8.96 0.88
CA ALA A 122 1.64 -9.37 -0.18
C ALA A 122 0.94 -9.36 -1.56
N PRO A 123 1.70 -9.28 -2.66
CA PRO A 123 1.14 -9.12 -4.00
C PRO A 123 0.30 -10.33 -4.47
N ILE A 124 -0.84 -10.03 -5.11
CA ILE A 124 -1.66 -11.02 -5.82
C ILE A 124 -1.47 -10.88 -7.35
N ASN A 125 -1.69 -11.97 -8.06
CA ASN A 125 -1.79 -11.93 -9.52
C ASN A 125 -3.19 -11.43 -9.90
N LYS A 126 -3.28 -10.22 -10.50
CA LYS A 126 -4.56 -9.57 -10.79
C LYS A 126 -5.35 -10.29 -11.87
N ASP A 127 -4.68 -10.81 -12.90
CA ASP A 127 -5.34 -11.48 -14.02
C ASP A 127 -5.96 -12.82 -13.62
N LEU A 128 -5.26 -13.58 -12.79
CA LEU A 128 -5.72 -14.88 -12.31
C LEU A 128 -6.69 -14.79 -11.14
N SER A 129 -6.57 -13.74 -10.33
CA SER A 129 -7.45 -13.53 -9.16
C SER A 129 -8.85 -13.11 -9.53
N PHE A 130 -9.07 -12.56 -10.75
CA PHE A 130 -10.41 -12.20 -11.20
C PHE A 130 -11.25 -13.45 -11.43
N SER A 131 -12.28 -13.65 -10.60
CA SER A 131 -13.13 -14.82 -10.61
C SER A 131 -14.57 -14.44 -10.22
N GLU A 132 -15.50 -15.39 -10.31
CA GLU A 132 -16.87 -15.16 -9.81
C GLU A 132 -16.89 -14.81 -8.32
N SER A 133 -15.94 -15.31 -7.55
CA SER A 133 -15.80 -15.07 -6.11
C SER A 133 -15.03 -13.79 -5.79
N PHE A 134 -14.30 -13.19 -6.76
CA PHE A 134 -13.50 -11.99 -6.57
C PHE A 134 -13.52 -11.12 -7.84
N LYS A 135 -14.52 -10.26 -7.94
CA LYS A 135 -14.77 -9.36 -9.10
C LYS A 135 -14.12 -7.98 -8.92
N TYR A 136 -12.90 -7.94 -8.39
CA TYR A 136 -12.18 -6.70 -8.08
C TYR A 136 -10.87 -6.66 -8.86
N THR A 137 -10.47 -5.47 -9.27
CA THR A 137 -9.22 -5.25 -10.03
C THR A 137 -7.95 -5.36 -9.17
N GLY A 138 -8.10 -5.53 -7.86
CA GLY A 138 -6.99 -5.68 -6.92
C GLY A 138 -7.39 -5.37 -5.48
N HIS A 139 -6.40 -5.30 -4.60
CA HIS A 139 -6.59 -5.06 -3.17
C HIS A 139 -7.37 -3.78 -2.86
N THR A 140 -6.98 -2.65 -3.49
CA THR A 140 -7.60 -1.35 -3.20
C THR A 140 -9.08 -1.32 -3.57
N ASP A 141 -9.43 -1.89 -4.72
CA ASP A 141 -10.83 -1.97 -5.17
C ASP A 141 -11.66 -2.90 -4.26
N PHE A 142 -11.10 -4.04 -3.87
CA PHE A 142 -11.73 -4.93 -2.88
C PHE A 142 -11.98 -4.21 -1.55
N LEU A 143 -10.96 -3.55 -0.98
CA LEU A 143 -11.07 -2.86 0.30
C LEU A 143 -12.01 -1.66 0.24
N LYS A 144 -12.01 -0.89 -0.87
CA LYS A 144 -12.98 0.16 -1.15
C LYS A 144 -14.42 -0.34 -0.99
N ASN A 145 -14.72 -1.45 -1.66
CA ASN A 145 -16.05 -2.04 -1.63
C ASN A 145 -16.39 -2.65 -0.25
N TYR A 146 -15.42 -3.32 0.38
CA TYR A 146 -15.61 -3.97 1.67
C TYR A 146 -15.91 -2.98 2.80
N PHE A 147 -15.17 -1.86 2.84
CA PHE A 147 -15.33 -0.80 3.85
C PHE A 147 -16.28 0.32 3.42
N LYS A 148 -16.79 0.30 2.17
CA LYS A 148 -17.69 1.33 1.60
C LYS A 148 -17.08 2.74 1.71
N THR A 149 -15.83 2.88 1.31
CA THR A 149 -15.06 4.13 1.36
C THR A 149 -14.54 4.51 -0.03
N SER A 150 -13.98 5.70 -0.17
CA SER A 150 -13.27 6.16 -1.37
C SER A 150 -11.78 6.34 -1.04
N PRO A 151 -10.99 5.26 -1.00
CA PRO A 151 -9.60 5.33 -0.61
C PRO A 151 -8.75 6.05 -1.66
N LEU A 152 -7.65 6.64 -1.18
CA LEU A 152 -6.62 7.24 -2.00
C LEU A 152 -5.38 6.34 -1.98
N MET A 153 -4.87 5.96 -3.16
CA MET A 153 -3.58 5.30 -3.26
C MET A 153 -2.47 6.33 -3.01
N LEU A 154 -1.69 6.11 -1.98
CA LEU A 154 -0.59 6.96 -1.58
C LEU A 154 0.70 6.16 -1.55
N MET A 155 1.62 6.48 -2.46
CA MET A 155 2.95 5.89 -2.50
C MET A 155 3.88 6.67 -1.58
N ILE A 156 4.54 5.97 -0.67
CA ILE A 156 5.31 6.58 0.41
C ILE A 156 6.72 6.02 0.44
N SER A 157 7.69 6.92 0.47
CA SER A 157 9.08 6.65 0.84
C SER A 157 9.50 7.63 1.95
N GLU A 158 10.72 7.51 2.42
CA GLU A 158 11.28 8.43 3.39
C GLU A 158 11.24 9.89 2.91
N GLU A 159 11.49 10.09 1.60
CA GLU A 159 11.64 11.43 1.02
C GLU A 159 10.38 11.96 0.31
N LEU A 160 9.46 11.08 -0.10
CA LEU A 160 8.35 11.46 -0.98
C LEU A 160 7.07 10.72 -0.65
N LYS A 161 5.98 11.47 -0.52
CA LYS A 161 4.61 10.95 -0.51
C LYS A 161 3.89 11.46 -1.75
N ILE A 162 3.43 10.54 -2.61
CA ILE A 162 2.77 10.89 -3.86
C ILE A 162 1.44 10.17 -4.02
N ALA A 163 0.40 10.93 -4.27
CA ALA A 163 -0.94 10.46 -4.61
C ALA A 163 -1.23 10.66 -6.10
N LEU A 164 -2.20 9.91 -6.61
CA LEU A 164 -2.60 9.99 -8.01
C LEU A 164 -4.04 10.50 -8.11
N LEU A 165 -4.30 11.42 -9.06
CA LEU A 165 -5.66 11.74 -9.46
C LEU A 165 -6.27 10.53 -10.14
N THR A 166 -5.65 10.06 -11.22
CA THR A 166 -6.08 8.84 -11.93
C THR A 166 -4.99 7.78 -11.82
N ASP A 167 -5.39 6.51 -11.63
CA ASP A 167 -4.46 5.40 -11.47
C ASP A 167 -4.50 4.42 -12.67
N HIS A 168 -5.41 3.47 -12.71
CA HIS A 168 -5.42 2.37 -13.68
C HIS A 168 -6.42 2.64 -14.83
N ILE A 169 -6.30 3.77 -15.51
CA ILE A 169 -7.06 4.11 -16.71
C ILE A 169 -6.14 4.33 -17.91
N PRO A 170 -6.62 4.12 -19.15
CA PRO A 170 -5.84 4.43 -20.35
C PRO A 170 -5.45 5.91 -20.40
N ILE A 171 -4.24 6.20 -20.86
CA ILE A 171 -3.72 7.58 -20.92
C ILE A 171 -4.64 8.53 -21.70
N LYS A 172 -5.31 8.05 -22.75
CA LYS A 172 -6.26 8.84 -23.56
C LYS A 172 -7.49 9.30 -22.78
N ASP A 173 -7.81 8.65 -21.66
CA ASP A 173 -9.00 8.92 -20.87
C ASP A 173 -8.69 9.81 -19.65
N VAL A 174 -7.41 10.12 -19.40
CA VAL A 174 -6.96 10.88 -18.21
C VAL A 174 -7.60 12.27 -18.17
N SER A 175 -7.49 13.06 -19.24
CA SER A 175 -8.03 14.41 -19.27
C SER A 175 -9.56 14.44 -19.08
N ASN A 176 -10.27 13.45 -19.66
CA ASN A 176 -11.73 13.34 -19.54
C ASN A 176 -12.19 12.85 -18.18
N ALA A 177 -11.33 12.17 -17.43
CA ALA A 177 -11.64 11.65 -16.09
C ALA A 177 -11.45 12.69 -14.98
N ILE A 178 -10.89 13.86 -15.29
CA ILE A 178 -10.53 14.89 -14.32
C ILE A 178 -11.51 16.06 -14.46
N ASP A 179 -12.30 16.31 -13.44
CA ASP A 179 -13.08 17.54 -13.25
C ASP A 179 -12.68 18.22 -11.94
N GLN A 180 -13.18 19.44 -11.70
CA GLN A 180 -12.81 20.22 -10.53
C GLN A 180 -13.17 19.52 -9.23
N ASP A 181 -14.38 19.00 -9.10
CA ASP A 181 -14.87 18.33 -7.89
C ASP A 181 -14.03 17.09 -7.56
N PHE A 182 -13.65 16.33 -8.60
CA PHE A 182 -12.79 15.16 -8.45
C PHE A 182 -11.39 15.54 -7.93
N VAL A 183 -10.79 16.59 -8.48
CA VAL A 183 -9.48 17.10 -8.03
C VAL A 183 -9.56 17.57 -6.58
N GLU A 184 -10.61 18.34 -6.23
CA GLU A 184 -10.84 18.80 -4.85
C GLU A 184 -10.98 17.64 -3.87
N GLN A 185 -11.74 16.59 -4.22
CA GLN A 185 -11.88 15.39 -3.41
C GLN A 185 -10.52 14.71 -3.16
N LYS A 186 -9.67 14.61 -4.19
CA LYS A 186 -8.34 14.00 -4.07
C LYS A 186 -7.39 14.84 -3.22
N ILE A 187 -7.39 16.16 -3.38
CA ILE A 187 -6.63 17.09 -2.53
C ILE A 187 -7.07 16.92 -1.08
N LYS A 188 -8.39 16.93 -0.83
CA LYS A 188 -8.95 16.78 0.51
C LYS A 188 -8.61 15.43 1.14
N ALA A 189 -8.63 14.35 0.36
CA ALA A 189 -8.26 13.02 0.84
C ALA A 189 -6.78 12.97 1.25
N LEU A 190 -5.88 13.55 0.44
CA LEU A 190 -4.45 13.64 0.78
C LEU A 190 -4.23 14.52 2.01
N GLU A 191 -4.84 15.72 2.06
CA GLU A 191 -4.77 16.62 3.20
C GLU A 191 -5.19 15.90 4.50
N THR A 192 -6.33 15.22 4.45
CA THR A 192 -6.88 14.47 5.59
C THR A 192 -5.91 13.38 6.05
N SER A 193 -5.32 12.65 5.12
CA SER A 193 -4.32 11.62 5.45
C SER A 193 -3.04 12.24 6.05
N LEU A 194 -2.51 13.32 5.49
CA LEU A 194 -1.33 14.00 6.04
C LEU A 194 -1.57 14.50 7.47
N ILE A 195 -2.76 14.97 7.77
CA ILE A 195 -3.12 15.43 9.13
C ILE A 195 -3.31 14.24 10.07
N ASN A 196 -4.14 13.26 9.71
CA ASN A 196 -4.58 12.21 10.61
C ASN A 196 -3.60 11.04 10.71
N ASP A 197 -2.95 10.67 9.59
CA ASP A 197 -2.08 9.50 9.50
C ASP A 197 -0.61 9.85 9.78
N PHE A 198 -0.22 11.13 9.55
CA PHE A 198 1.17 11.59 9.70
C PHE A 198 1.31 12.76 10.70
N HIS A 199 0.22 13.22 11.32
CA HIS A 199 0.19 14.31 12.29
C HIS A 199 0.80 15.63 11.78
N ILE A 200 0.74 15.90 10.47
CA ILE A 200 1.20 17.15 9.85
C ILE A 200 0.09 18.19 9.96
N LYS A 201 0.20 19.11 10.93
CA LYS A 201 -0.88 20.07 11.25
C LYS A 201 -1.21 21.07 10.14
N LYS A 202 -0.22 21.42 9.32
CA LYS A 202 -0.35 22.42 8.22
C LYS A 202 0.33 21.87 6.98
N PRO A 203 -0.27 20.86 6.29
CA PRO A 203 0.35 20.22 5.14
C PRO A 203 0.59 21.20 4.00
N LYS A 204 1.75 21.04 3.35
CA LYS A 204 2.08 21.67 2.07
C LYS A 204 1.92 20.63 0.98
N ILE A 205 0.98 20.83 0.08
CA ILE A 205 0.67 19.89 -1.00
C ILE A 205 1.01 20.54 -2.33
N ALA A 206 1.75 19.81 -3.18
CA ALA A 206 1.99 20.17 -4.55
C ALA A 206 1.03 19.42 -5.47
N VAL A 207 0.45 20.10 -6.45
CA VAL A 207 -0.38 19.50 -7.50
C VAL A 207 0.35 19.64 -8.83
N LEU A 208 0.61 18.51 -9.50
CA LEU A 208 1.25 18.51 -10.81
C LEU A 208 0.23 18.79 -11.90
N ALA A 209 0.69 19.47 -12.94
CA ALA A 209 -0.12 19.77 -14.10
C ALA A 209 -0.52 18.51 -14.89
N VAL A 210 -1.64 18.57 -15.57
CA VAL A 210 -2.10 17.53 -16.52
C VAL A 210 -1.26 17.63 -17.81
N ASN A 211 -1.11 18.87 -18.32
CA ASN A 211 -0.45 19.11 -19.59
C ASN A 211 1.03 19.49 -19.42
N PRO A 212 1.86 19.26 -20.45
CA PRO A 212 3.22 19.81 -20.48
C PRO A 212 3.22 21.31 -20.21
N HIS A 213 4.20 21.79 -19.44
CA HIS A 213 4.37 23.21 -19.09
C HIS A 213 3.11 23.87 -18.48
N ALA A 214 2.28 23.07 -17.78
CA ALA A 214 1.00 23.52 -17.21
C ALA A 214 0.07 24.17 -18.24
N GLY A 215 0.06 23.61 -19.47
CA GLY A 215 -0.78 24.05 -20.58
C GLY A 215 -0.28 25.29 -21.33
N ASP A 216 0.85 25.89 -20.91
CA ASP A 216 1.45 27.08 -21.54
C ASP A 216 0.40 28.17 -21.92
N ASN A 217 -0.33 28.62 -20.91
CA ASN A 217 -1.44 29.58 -21.03
C ASN A 217 -2.53 29.18 -22.06
N GLY A 218 -2.80 27.86 -22.16
CA GLY A 218 -3.83 27.30 -23.02
C GLY A 218 -3.36 26.92 -24.43
N VAL A 219 -2.10 27.12 -24.75
CA VAL A 219 -1.53 26.73 -26.07
C VAL A 219 -1.43 25.21 -26.20
N ILE A 220 -1.15 24.49 -25.09
CA ILE A 220 -0.96 23.04 -25.10
C ILE A 220 -2.16 22.31 -24.45
N GLY A 221 -3.16 23.03 -23.94
CA GLY A 221 -4.35 22.51 -23.29
C GLY A 221 -4.86 23.47 -22.22
N ASN A 222 -6.14 23.37 -21.89
CA ASN A 222 -6.78 24.30 -20.97
C ASN A 222 -7.09 23.69 -19.60
N GLU A 223 -6.93 22.38 -19.41
CA GLU A 223 -7.35 21.64 -18.22
C GLU A 223 -6.68 22.19 -16.95
N ASP A 224 -5.41 22.61 -17.06
CA ASP A 224 -4.68 23.18 -15.93
C ASP A 224 -5.25 24.53 -15.47
N GLN A 225 -5.73 25.35 -16.43
CA GLN A 225 -6.36 26.63 -16.11
C GLN A 225 -7.85 26.50 -15.73
N SER A 226 -8.58 25.62 -16.41
CA SER A 226 -10.03 25.51 -16.27
C SER A 226 -10.48 24.53 -15.17
N ILE A 227 -9.60 23.61 -14.74
CA ILE A 227 -9.91 22.57 -13.76
C ILE A 227 -8.95 22.61 -12.56
N ILE A 228 -7.63 22.44 -12.81
CA ILE A 228 -6.65 22.27 -11.72
C ILE A 228 -6.50 23.55 -10.90
N THR A 229 -6.34 24.70 -11.56
CA THR A 229 -6.18 25.98 -10.87
C THR A 229 -7.42 26.37 -10.05
N PRO A 230 -8.66 26.28 -10.54
CA PRO A 230 -9.85 26.50 -9.72
C PRO A 230 -9.94 25.53 -8.52
N ALA A 231 -9.64 24.26 -8.71
CA ALA A 231 -9.63 23.28 -7.62
C ALA A 231 -8.60 23.62 -6.52
N ILE A 232 -7.39 24.06 -6.90
CA ILE A 232 -6.38 24.54 -5.95
C ILE A 232 -6.89 25.79 -5.20
N ASN A 233 -7.48 26.74 -5.93
CA ASN A 233 -7.95 28.00 -5.37
C ASN A 233 -9.11 27.81 -4.38
N SER A 234 -9.90 26.74 -4.47
CA SER A 234 -10.97 26.44 -3.51
C SER A 234 -10.44 26.20 -2.08
N PHE A 235 -9.15 25.87 -1.95
CA PHE A 235 -8.48 25.71 -0.64
C PHE A 235 -7.85 26.99 -0.09
N ASN A 236 -7.98 28.14 -0.79
CA ASN A 236 -7.48 29.40 -0.28
C ASN A 236 -8.16 29.79 1.04
N GLY A 237 -7.35 30.15 2.06
CA GLY A 237 -7.84 30.47 3.40
C GLY A 237 -8.00 29.27 4.33
N THR A 238 -7.69 28.04 3.88
CA THR A 238 -7.57 26.90 4.78
C THR A 238 -6.22 26.89 5.50
N THR A 239 -6.04 25.98 6.45
CA THR A 239 -4.78 25.85 7.20
C THR A 239 -3.66 25.21 6.37
N SER A 240 -4.00 24.47 5.35
CA SER A 240 -3.07 23.79 4.42
C SER A 240 -2.65 24.71 3.29
N SER A 241 -1.46 24.51 2.76
CA SER A 241 -0.95 25.23 1.59
C SER A 241 -0.97 24.32 0.37
N ILE A 242 -1.89 24.60 -0.57
CA ILE A 242 -2.01 23.84 -1.82
C ILE A 242 -1.39 24.69 -2.93
N ASN A 243 -0.40 24.13 -3.64
CA ASN A 243 0.37 24.87 -4.64
C ASN A 243 0.41 24.12 -5.95
N GLY A 244 0.40 24.86 -7.04
CA GLY A 244 0.42 24.33 -8.42
C GLY A 244 -0.48 25.14 -9.36
N PRO A 245 -0.80 24.61 -10.54
CA PRO A 245 -0.24 23.40 -11.12
C PRO A 245 1.24 23.55 -11.47
N PHE A 246 2.07 22.56 -11.11
CA PHE A 246 3.48 22.53 -11.42
C PHE A 246 3.76 21.69 -12.68
N SER A 247 4.62 22.17 -13.54
CA SER A 247 5.12 21.39 -14.68
C SER A 247 5.88 20.16 -14.18
N ALA A 248 5.40 18.96 -14.56
CA ALA A 248 5.88 17.71 -13.97
C ALA A 248 7.35 17.39 -14.30
N ASP A 249 7.81 17.78 -15.52
CA ASP A 249 9.17 17.56 -15.99
C ASP A 249 10.22 18.31 -15.16
N THR A 250 9.87 19.47 -14.63
CA THR A 250 10.80 20.31 -13.84
C THR A 250 10.59 20.21 -12.34
N PHE A 251 9.44 19.69 -11.89
CA PHE A 251 9.09 19.68 -10.48
C PHE A 251 10.06 18.85 -9.61
N PHE A 252 10.51 17.70 -10.13
CA PHE A 252 11.44 16.83 -9.40
C PHE A 252 12.90 17.27 -9.49
N VAL A 253 13.21 18.23 -10.36
CA VAL A 253 14.56 18.80 -10.50
C VAL A 253 14.93 19.56 -9.21
N ASN A 254 16.21 19.47 -8.81
CA ASN A 254 16.74 20.13 -7.62
C ASN A 254 15.94 19.80 -6.33
N GLU A 255 15.37 18.60 -6.26
CA GLU A 255 14.67 18.10 -5.08
C GLU A 255 13.51 19.01 -4.61
N ASN A 256 12.83 19.72 -5.51
CA ASN A 256 11.74 20.61 -5.15
C ASN A 256 10.60 19.89 -4.40
N TYR A 257 10.40 18.60 -4.67
CA TYR A 257 9.42 17.77 -3.96
C TYR A 257 9.64 17.75 -2.44
N LYS A 258 10.87 17.91 -1.95
CA LYS A 258 11.20 17.95 -0.51
C LYS A 258 10.63 19.18 0.23
N LYS A 259 10.15 20.18 -0.50
CA LYS A 259 9.49 21.37 0.06
C LYS A 259 8.02 21.10 0.45
N TYR A 260 7.49 19.93 0.07
CA TYR A 260 6.09 19.55 0.20
C TYR A 260 5.96 18.28 1.03
N ASP A 261 4.88 18.20 1.80
CA ASP A 261 4.55 17.03 2.61
C ASP A 261 3.85 15.94 1.79
N GLY A 262 3.24 16.32 0.67
CA GLY A 262 2.63 15.42 -0.29
C GLY A 262 2.55 16.04 -1.68
N VAL A 263 2.54 15.17 -2.69
CA VAL A 263 2.44 15.54 -4.11
C VAL A 263 1.24 14.83 -4.70
N ILE A 264 0.48 15.50 -5.56
CA ILE A 264 -0.57 14.89 -6.38
C ILE A 264 -0.12 14.91 -7.83
N ALA A 265 0.01 13.73 -8.43
CA ALA A 265 0.25 13.57 -9.85
C ALA A 265 -1.06 13.30 -10.59
N SER A 266 -1.16 13.78 -11.82
CA SER A 266 -2.39 13.68 -12.61
C SER A 266 -2.71 12.27 -13.09
N TYR A 267 -1.67 11.45 -13.34
CA TYR A 267 -1.84 10.07 -13.78
C TYR A 267 -0.69 9.18 -13.30
N HIS A 268 -0.89 7.90 -13.43
CA HIS A 268 -0.05 6.83 -12.87
C HIS A 268 1.44 7.04 -13.13
N ASP A 269 1.88 7.10 -14.40
CA ASP A 269 3.31 7.12 -14.72
C ASP A 269 3.96 8.46 -14.41
N GLN A 270 3.20 9.59 -14.47
CA GLN A 270 3.69 10.89 -14.03
C GLN A 270 4.15 10.87 -12.56
N GLY A 271 3.45 10.12 -11.73
CA GLY A 271 3.78 9.98 -10.31
C GLY A 271 4.75 8.84 -10.04
N LEU A 272 4.51 7.66 -10.60
CA LEU A 272 5.24 6.46 -10.20
C LEU A 272 6.64 6.35 -10.80
N ILE A 273 6.90 6.91 -11.99
CA ILE A 273 8.26 6.92 -12.55
C ILE A 273 9.23 7.67 -11.62
N PRO A 274 8.99 8.96 -11.28
CA PRO A 274 9.88 9.66 -10.36
C PRO A 274 9.87 9.02 -8.95
N PHE A 275 8.72 8.56 -8.44
CA PHE A 275 8.65 7.90 -7.15
C PHE A 275 9.57 6.68 -7.09
N LYS A 276 9.47 5.76 -8.03
CA LYS A 276 10.30 4.54 -8.06
C LYS A 276 11.77 4.85 -8.29
N THR A 277 12.08 5.87 -9.07
CA THR A 277 13.46 6.33 -9.26
C THR A 277 14.08 6.86 -7.96
N ILE A 278 13.32 7.64 -7.18
CA ILE A 278 13.77 8.23 -5.92
C ILE A 278 13.80 7.19 -4.80
N SER A 279 12.77 6.33 -4.70
CA SER A 279 12.63 5.37 -3.60
C SER A 279 13.54 4.13 -3.71
N PHE A 280 14.09 3.82 -4.89
CA PHE A 280 14.97 2.67 -5.13
C PHE A 280 14.47 1.35 -4.50
N GLY A 281 13.22 0.98 -4.76
CA GLY A 281 12.63 -0.25 -4.25
C GLY A 281 12.28 -0.23 -2.75
N LYS A 282 12.37 0.93 -2.08
CA LYS A 282 12.00 1.10 -0.66
C LYS A 282 10.59 1.64 -0.46
N GLY A 283 9.87 1.86 -1.55
CA GLY A 283 8.54 2.45 -1.55
C GLY A 283 7.50 1.55 -0.87
N VAL A 284 6.46 2.17 -0.35
CA VAL A 284 5.30 1.52 0.27
C VAL A 284 4.03 2.06 -0.37
N ASN A 285 3.11 1.18 -0.70
CA ASN A 285 1.74 1.56 -1.06
C ASN A 285 0.88 1.59 0.20
N PHE A 286 0.45 2.77 0.60
CA PHE A 286 -0.47 3.02 1.69
C PHE A 286 -1.87 3.32 1.15
N THR A 287 -2.89 2.70 1.72
CA THR A 287 -4.28 2.95 1.33
C THR A 287 -4.89 3.96 2.29
N ALA A 288 -4.76 5.25 1.97
CA ALA A 288 -5.30 6.34 2.76
C ALA A 288 -6.84 6.38 2.71
N GLY A 289 -7.49 6.89 3.76
CA GLY A 289 -8.95 7.02 3.82
C GLY A 289 -9.71 5.74 4.17
N LEU A 290 -9.02 4.64 4.46
CA LEU A 290 -9.64 3.48 5.09
C LEU A 290 -9.80 3.69 6.60
N PRO A 291 -10.86 3.13 7.22
CA PRO A 291 -11.02 3.16 8.68
C PRO A 291 -9.98 2.32 9.42
N VAL A 292 -9.21 1.53 8.68
CA VAL A 292 -8.17 0.63 9.17
C VAL A 292 -6.81 0.99 8.55
N VAL A 293 -5.72 0.57 9.17
CA VAL A 293 -4.38 0.75 8.61
C VAL A 293 -4.07 -0.39 7.66
N ARG A 294 -3.86 -0.08 6.39
CA ARG A 294 -3.43 -1.05 5.39
C ARG A 294 -2.24 -0.55 4.59
N THR A 295 -1.21 -1.37 4.52
CA THR A 295 0.01 -1.14 3.73
C THR A 295 0.33 -2.34 2.84
N SER A 296 1.12 -2.12 1.81
CA SER A 296 1.69 -3.17 0.96
C SER A 296 3.01 -2.72 0.33
N PRO A 297 3.83 -3.65 -0.16
CA PRO A 297 4.99 -3.27 -0.97
C PRO A 297 4.57 -2.61 -2.28
N ASP A 298 5.50 -1.92 -2.94
CA ASP A 298 5.30 -1.17 -4.19
C ASP A 298 5.57 -1.97 -5.47
N HIS A 299 5.70 -3.30 -5.34
CA HIS A 299 5.98 -4.22 -6.45
C HIS A 299 4.89 -5.30 -6.59
N GLY A 300 4.91 -6.02 -7.70
CA GLY A 300 4.01 -7.13 -8.01
C GLY A 300 4.51 -8.49 -7.53
N THR A 301 3.95 -9.54 -8.11
CA THR A 301 4.22 -10.94 -7.75
C THR A 301 5.64 -11.42 -8.07
N GLY A 302 6.38 -10.75 -8.96
CA GLY A 302 7.78 -11.07 -9.28
C GLY A 302 7.99 -12.50 -9.76
N PHE A 303 7.13 -13.01 -10.63
CA PHE A 303 7.18 -14.40 -11.12
C PHE A 303 8.51 -14.76 -11.80
N ASP A 304 9.16 -13.78 -12.44
CA ASP A 304 10.46 -13.93 -13.09
C ASP A 304 11.60 -14.28 -12.13
N ILE A 305 11.49 -13.89 -10.86
CA ILE A 305 12.47 -14.15 -9.80
C ILE A 305 11.96 -15.09 -8.70
N ALA A 306 10.70 -15.53 -8.78
CA ALA A 306 10.10 -16.40 -7.79
C ALA A 306 10.88 -17.72 -7.63
N GLY A 307 11.05 -18.20 -6.41
CA GLY A 307 11.76 -19.42 -6.07
C GLY A 307 13.29 -19.33 -6.10
N LYS A 308 13.86 -18.20 -6.56
CA LYS A 308 15.33 -18.02 -6.66
C LYS A 308 16.00 -17.56 -5.37
N GLY A 309 15.24 -17.16 -4.36
CA GLY A 309 15.80 -16.67 -3.09
C GLY A 309 16.46 -15.29 -3.17
N ILE A 310 16.21 -14.53 -4.26
CA ILE A 310 16.85 -13.21 -4.51
C ILE A 310 15.92 -12.02 -4.37
N ALA A 311 14.64 -12.24 -4.02
CA ALA A 311 13.69 -11.14 -3.86
C ALA A 311 14.12 -10.20 -2.73
N ASP A 312 14.10 -8.89 -3.02
CA ASP A 312 14.35 -7.85 -2.02
C ASP A 312 13.10 -7.63 -1.17
N HIS A 313 13.24 -7.76 0.14
CA HIS A 313 12.18 -7.63 1.11
C HIS A 313 12.06 -6.22 1.71
N THR A 314 12.90 -5.27 1.28
CA THR A 314 12.99 -3.93 1.90
C THR A 314 11.65 -3.20 1.84
N SER A 315 10.96 -3.21 0.69
CA SER A 315 9.64 -2.59 0.53
C SER A 315 8.60 -3.21 1.46
N PHE A 316 8.59 -4.54 1.63
CA PHE A 316 7.66 -5.22 2.55
C PHE A 316 7.97 -4.90 4.02
N THR A 317 9.25 -4.90 4.39
CA THR A 317 9.69 -4.48 5.74
C THR A 317 9.27 -3.04 6.04
N ASN A 318 9.42 -2.14 5.07
CA ASN A 318 8.97 -0.75 5.20
C ASN A 318 7.44 -0.65 5.28
N ALA A 319 6.71 -1.53 4.60
CA ALA A 319 5.25 -1.59 4.72
C ALA A 319 4.81 -1.95 6.15
N ILE A 320 5.49 -2.89 6.81
CA ILE A 320 5.26 -3.20 8.23
C ILE A 320 5.57 -1.97 9.11
N LYS A 321 6.74 -1.36 8.95
CA LYS A 321 7.16 -0.20 9.74
C LYS A 321 6.23 1.00 9.58
N LEU A 322 5.83 1.30 8.34
CA LEU A 322 4.88 2.39 8.06
C LEU A 322 3.52 2.10 8.69
N GLY A 323 3.05 0.85 8.59
CA GLY A 323 1.80 0.43 9.23
C GLY A 323 1.83 0.68 10.74
N LEU A 324 2.92 0.32 11.40
CA LEU A 324 3.14 0.58 12.84
C LEU A 324 3.15 2.07 13.15
N GLN A 325 3.88 2.87 12.39
CA GLN A 325 3.94 4.31 12.56
C GLN A 325 2.56 4.95 12.45
N VAL A 326 1.81 4.64 11.38
CA VAL A 326 0.47 5.20 11.17
C VAL A 326 -0.50 4.72 12.25
N PHE A 327 -0.44 3.46 12.65
CA PHE A 327 -1.30 2.94 13.72
C PHE A 327 -1.04 3.65 15.06
N LYS A 328 0.23 3.82 15.43
CA LYS A 328 0.61 4.55 16.64
C LYS A 328 0.14 6.01 16.59
N LEU A 329 0.36 6.70 15.47
CA LEU A 329 -0.09 8.08 15.30
C LEU A 329 -1.61 8.20 15.40
N ARG A 330 -2.38 7.36 14.71
CA ARG A 330 -3.86 7.37 14.79
C ARG A 330 -4.40 7.15 16.20
N ASN A 331 -3.69 6.37 17.01
CA ASN A 331 -4.11 6.01 18.38
C ASN A 331 -3.39 6.81 19.47
N ASN A 332 -2.55 7.81 19.12
CA ASN A 332 -1.74 8.62 20.05
C ASN A 332 -0.90 7.73 21.00
N LEU A 333 -0.28 6.67 20.43
CA LEU A 333 0.63 5.78 21.14
C LEU A 333 2.07 6.25 20.90
N ASP A 334 2.94 6.10 21.93
CA ASP A 334 4.37 6.44 21.86
C ASP A 334 5.18 5.38 21.12
#